data_539b32c36eb86f04ec1b3ad149d3a811
#
_entry.id   539b32c36eb86f04ec1b3ad149d3a811
#
_cell.length_a   1.000
_cell.length_b   1.000
_cell.length_c   1.000
_cell.angle_alpha   90.00
_cell.angle_beta   90.00
_cell.angle_gamma   90.00
#
_symmetry.space_group_name_H-M   'P 1'
#
loop_
_entity.id
_entity.type
_entity.pdbx_description
1 polymer ?
#
loop_
_entity_poly.entity_id
_entity_poly.type
_entity_poly.pdbx_seq_one_letter_code
_entity_poly.pdbx_strand_id
1 'polypeptide(L)'
;EETIECLNNKGPEDVMEWTYELASEMLILSEKCSTRQEAIEKCKDAVKSGKALNKFLENVKAQGGNPEDLLSKVGKQRSQFCTTIKAEKDGYINIDAYKTGIASVTLGVGRNKTTDNVCADAGIIIKAKNCSKVNKNDELLEVYAKDEKSLEAGTEQLKKAITYSSTELKHNPLIYKKIS
;
A
#
# COMPACT_ATOMS: atom_id res chain seq x y z
N GLU A 1 3.28 -7.93 2.67
CA GLU A 1 1.93 -8.44 2.93
C GLU A 1 1.01 -8.13 1.77
N GLU A 2 0.65 -6.88 1.49
CA GLU A 2 -0.25 -6.47 0.41
C GLU A 2 0.13 -7.07 -0.96
N THR A 3 1.43 -7.11 -1.29
CA THR A 3 1.91 -7.75 -2.54
C THR A 3 1.50 -9.22 -2.63
N ILE A 4 1.62 -9.97 -1.53
CA ILE A 4 1.24 -11.38 -1.49
C ILE A 4 -0.29 -11.53 -1.56
N GLU A 5 -1.04 -10.65 -0.92
CA GLU A 5 -2.51 -10.60 -1.02
C GLU A 5 -2.96 -10.31 -2.45
N CYS A 6 -2.34 -9.33 -3.12
CA CYS A 6 -2.59 -9.03 -4.54
C CYS A 6 -2.30 -10.24 -5.44
N LEU A 7 -1.17 -10.91 -5.24
CA LEU A 7 -0.79 -12.10 -6.01
C LEU A 7 -1.65 -13.32 -5.72
N ASN A 8 -2.37 -13.34 -4.57
CA ASN A 8 -3.40 -14.32 -4.21
C ASN A 8 -4.81 -13.88 -4.61
N ASN A 9 -4.96 -12.83 -5.42
CA ASN A 9 -6.25 -12.28 -5.83
C ASN A 9 -7.13 -11.80 -4.65
N LYS A 10 -6.50 -11.28 -3.60
CA LYS A 10 -7.13 -10.76 -2.38
C LYS A 10 -6.73 -9.32 -2.07
N GLY A 11 -5.95 -8.69 -2.94
CA GLY A 11 -5.50 -7.31 -2.77
C GLY A 11 -6.62 -6.28 -2.93
N PRO A 12 -6.38 -5.03 -2.51
CA PRO A 12 -7.30 -3.93 -2.72
C PRO A 12 -7.62 -3.72 -4.20
N GLU A 13 -8.88 -3.44 -4.51
CA GLU A 13 -9.39 -3.35 -5.88
C GLU A 13 -8.65 -2.28 -6.70
N ASP A 14 -8.42 -1.11 -6.13
CA ASP A 14 -7.69 0.00 -6.74
C ASP A 14 -6.22 -0.35 -7.06
N VAL A 15 -5.54 -1.06 -6.15
CA VAL A 15 -4.17 -1.54 -6.37
C VAL A 15 -4.14 -2.58 -7.50
N MET A 16 -5.12 -3.49 -7.53
CA MET A 16 -5.22 -4.51 -8.57
C MET A 16 -5.54 -3.88 -9.94
N GLU A 17 -6.47 -2.92 -10.00
CA GLU A 17 -6.79 -2.20 -11.23
C GLU A 17 -5.54 -1.52 -11.80
N TRP A 18 -4.84 -0.73 -10.99
CA TRP A 18 -3.62 -0.04 -11.40
C TRP A 18 -2.52 -1.00 -11.85
N THR A 19 -2.34 -2.09 -11.11
CA THR A 19 -1.35 -3.13 -11.44
C THR A 19 -1.64 -3.76 -12.79
N TYR A 20 -2.90 -4.10 -13.08
CA TYR A 20 -3.29 -4.67 -14.37
C TYR A 20 -3.11 -3.68 -15.52
N GLU A 21 -3.39 -2.39 -15.31
CA GLU A 21 -3.14 -1.37 -16.33
C GLU A 21 -1.65 -1.28 -16.67
N LEU A 22 -0.78 -1.16 -15.68
CA LEU A 22 0.66 -1.07 -15.91
C LEU A 22 1.23 -2.35 -16.53
N ALA A 23 0.84 -3.52 -16.03
CA ALA A 23 1.30 -4.79 -16.56
C ALA A 23 0.80 -5.05 -17.99
N SER A 24 -0.42 -4.61 -18.32
CA SER A 24 -0.95 -4.73 -19.68
C SER A 24 -0.14 -3.91 -20.69
N GLU A 25 0.26 -2.70 -20.33
CA GLU A 25 1.14 -1.89 -21.19
C GLU A 25 2.51 -2.54 -21.39
N MET A 26 3.07 -3.15 -20.34
CA MET A 26 4.34 -3.91 -20.48
C MET A 26 4.20 -5.09 -21.46
N LEU A 27 3.07 -5.80 -21.43
CA LEU A 27 2.82 -6.91 -22.36
C LEU A 27 2.64 -6.44 -23.80
N ILE A 28 2.00 -5.30 -24.02
CA ILE A 28 1.85 -4.69 -25.35
C ILE A 28 3.22 -4.22 -25.87
N LEU A 29 3.96 -3.45 -25.06
CA LEU A 29 5.29 -2.93 -25.45
C LEU A 29 6.31 -4.05 -25.73
N SER A 30 6.16 -5.21 -25.08
CA SER A 30 7.01 -6.39 -25.32
C SER A 30 6.48 -7.30 -26.43
N GLU A 31 5.47 -6.88 -27.18
CA GLU A 31 4.84 -7.62 -28.28
C GLU A 31 4.27 -8.99 -27.85
N LYS A 32 3.95 -9.16 -26.56
CA LYS A 32 3.35 -10.39 -26.02
C LYS A 32 1.84 -10.44 -26.15
N CYS A 33 1.22 -9.28 -26.37
CA CYS A 33 -0.20 -9.10 -26.62
C CYS A 33 -0.41 -8.02 -27.68
N SER A 34 -1.45 -8.16 -28.49
CA SER A 34 -1.79 -7.20 -29.54
C SER A 34 -2.82 -6.16 -29.07
N THR A 35 -3.60 -6.47 -28.04
CA THR A 35 -4.65 -5.60 -27.53
C THR A 35 -4.57 -5.47 -26.00
N ARG A 36 -5.05 -4.32 -25.50
CA ARG A 36 -5.14 -4.07 -24.05
C ARG A 36 -6.03 -5.11 -23.36
N GLN A 37 -7.15 -5.47 -23.97
CA GLN A 37 -8.08 -6.43 -23.39
C GLN A 37 -7.42 -7.81 -23.21
N GLU A 38 -6.76 -8.32 -24.25
CA GLU A 38 -5.98 -9.57 -24.19
C GLU A 38 -4.92 -9.52 -23.09
N ALA A 39 -4.19 -8.39 -22.99
CA ALA A 39 -3.14 -8.21 -21.99
C ALA A 39 -3.68 -8.22 -20.56
N ILE A 40 -4.79 -7.52 -20.29
CA ILE A 40 -5.44 -7.51 -18.98
C ILE A 40 -5.93 -8.91 -18.59
N GLU A 41 -6.58 -9.64 -19.51
CA GLU A 41 -7.04 -11.01 -19.27
C GLU A 41 -5.87 -11.93 -18.94
N LYS A 42 -4.77 -11.83 -19.68
CA LYS A 42 -3.54 -12.60 -19.42
C LYS A 42 -2.94 -12.30 -18.04
N CYS A 43 -2.95 -11.04 -17.59
CA CYS A 43 -2.52 -10.66 -16.25
C CYS A 43 -3.44 -11.26 -15.18
N LYS A 44 -4.76 -11.15 -15.35
CA LYS A 44 -5.75 -11.74 -14.43
C LYS A 44 -5.61 -13.25 -14.33
N ASP A 45 -5.42 -13.94 -15.44
CA ASP A 45 -5.20 -15.39 -15.47
C ASP A 45 -3.90 -15.79 -14.78
N ALA A 46 -2.83 -15.01 -14.91
CA ALA A 46 -1.56 -15.27 -14.22
C ALA A 46 -1.72 -15.17 -12.69
N VAL A 47 -2.50 -14.20 -12.19
CA VAL A 47 -2.81 -14.08 -10.76
C VAL A 47 -3.74 -15.22 -10.34
N LYS A 48 -4.86 -15.42 -11.03
CA LYS A 48 -5.87 -16.44 -10.70
C LYS A 48 -5.31 -17.87 -10.68
N SER A 49 -4.39 -18.18 -11.59
CA SER A 49 -3.74 -19.51 -11.67
C SER A 49 -2.59 -19.70 -10.68
N GLY A 50 -2.22 -18.67 -9.90
CA GLY A 50 -1.06 -18.69 -8.99
C GLY A 50 0.30 -18.57 -9.67
N LYS A 51 0.37 -18.48 -11.01
CA LYS A 51 1.64 -18.33 -11.74
C LYS A 51 2.40 -17.08 -11.36
N ALA A 52 1.68 -15.96 -11.12
CA ALA A 52 2.28 -14.70 -10.72
C ALA A 52 2.92 -14.82 -9.32
N LEU A 53 2.23 -15.42 -8.35
CA LEU A 53 2.78 -15.68 -7.03
C LEU A 53 4.01 -16.60 -7.10
N ASN A 54 3.92 -17.70 -7.84
CA ASN A 54 5.05 -18.61 -8.00
C ASN A 54 6.27 -17.90 -8.57
N LYS A 55 6.10 -17.03 -9.59
CA LYS A 55 7.18 -16.25 -10.17
C LYS A 55 7.79 -15.26 -9.17
N PHE A 56 6.97 -14.64 -8.34
CA PHE A 56 7.44 -13.78 -7.25
C PHE A 56 8.28 -14.58 -6.23
N LEU A 57 7.85 -15.77 -5.84
CA LEU A 57 8.60 -16.62 -4.90
C LEU A 57 9.91 -17.15 -5.51
N GLU A 58 9.93 -17.45 -6.81
CA GLU A 58 11.18 -17.76 -7.53
C GLU A 58 12.17 -16.58 -7.47
N ASN A 59 11.66 -15.35 -7.67
CA ASN A 59 12.49 -14.14 -7.57
C ASN A 59 13.04 -13.94 -6.15
N VAL A 60 12.20 -14.12 -5.12
CA VAL A 60 12.64 -14.08 -3.71
C VAL A 60 13.80 -15.07 -3.47
N LYS A 61 13.66 -16.31 -3.95
CA LYS A 61 14.70 -17.35 -3.83
C LYS A 61 15.97 -16.96 -4.59
N ALA A 62 15.84 -16.44 -5.80
CA ALA A 62 16.98 -16.02 -6.62
C ALA A 62 17.79 -14.88 -5.98
N GLN A 63 17.14 -14.04 -5.18
CA GLN A 63 17.78 -12.96 -4.40
C GLN A 63 18.30 -13.45 -3.02
N GLY A 64 18.29 -14.74 -2.75
CA GLY A 64 18.80 -15.32 -1.49
C GLY A 64 17.79 -15.33 -0.34
N GLY A 65 16.53 -14.95 -0.60
CA GLY A 65 15.44 -15.04 0.39
C GLY A 65 14.88 -16.45 0.50
N ASN A 66 14.16 -16.70 1.60
CA ASN A 66 13.44 -17.96 1.82
C ASN A 66 11.92 -17.71 1.60
N PRO A 67 11.32 -18.31 0.55
CA PRO A 67 9.89 -18.16 0.27
C PRO A 67 8.97 -18.64 1.38
N GLU A 68 9.32 -19.75 2.05
CA GLU A 68 8.48 -20.32 3.11
C GLU A 68 8.49 -19.42 4.36
N ASP A 69 9.67 -18.91 4.74
CA ASP A 69 9.82 -17.95 5.83
C ASP A 69 9.04 -16.66 5.54
N LEU A 70 9.14 -16.13 4.31
CA LEU A 70 8.38 -14.97 3.88
C LEU A 70 6.86 -15.19 4.03
N LEU A 71 6.34 -16.29 3.50
CA LEU A 71 4.90 -16.60 3.56
C LEU A 71 4.43 -16.82 5.01
N SER A 72 5.25 -17.40 5.87
CA SER A 72 4.91 -17.62 7.28
C SER A 72 4.75 -16.35 8.10
N LYS A 73 5.38 -15.26 7.65
CA LYS A 73 5.39 -13.94 8.33
C LYS A 73 4.30 -12.99 7.86
N VAL A 74 3.59 -13.31 6.78
CA VAL A 74 2.49 -12.47 6.25
C VAL A 74 1.46 -12.22 7.33
N GLY A 75 1.16 -10.95 7.59
CA GLY A 75 0.19 -10.51 8.60
C GLY A 75 0.62 -10.66 10.06
N LYS A 76 1.83 -11.18 10.32
CA LYS A 76 2.30 -11.44 11.68
C LYS A 76 3.46 -10.54 12.13
N GLN A 77 4.19 -9.98 11.19
CA GLN A 77 5.36 -9.16 11.50
C GLN A 77 4.94 -7.69 11.65
N ARG A 78 4.74 -7.27 12.90
CA ARG A 78 4.35 -5.92 13.29
C ARG A 78 5.17 -5.48 14.49
N SER A 79 5.53 -4.18 14.52
CA SER A 79 6.17 -3.61 15.70
C SER A 79 5.23 -3.61 16.90
N GLN A 80 5.80 -3.83 18.10
CA GLN A 80 5.09 -3.67 19.36
C GLN A 80 4.75 -2.19 19.68
N PHE A 81 5.49 -1.24 19.11
CA PHE A 81 5.23 0.19 19.22
C PHE A 81 4.18 0.57 18.20
N CYS A 82 2.92 0.52 18.59
CA CYS A 82 1.81 0.76 17.69
C CYS A 82 0.69 1.58 18.33
N THR A 83 -0.08 2.24 17.48
CA THR A 83 -1.30 2.95 17.86
C THR A 83 -2.28 3.03 16.69
N THR A 84 -3.53 3.37 16.99
CA THR A 84 -4.56 3.62 15.98
C THR A 84 -4.98 5.08 16.00
N ILE A 85 -4.91 5.74 14.85
CA ILE A 85 -5.48 7.07 14.66
C ILE A 85 -6.94 6.90 14.28
N LYS A 86 -7.83 7.50 15.08
CA LYS A 86 -9.28 7.50 14.89
C LYS A 86 -9.77 8.84 14.40
N ALA A 87 -10.93 8.84 13.73
CA ALA A 87 -11.59 10.06 13.30
C ALA A 87 -12.00 10.93 14.49
N GLU A 88 -11.63 12.20 14.46
CA GLU A 88 -11.95 13.17 15.52
C GLU A 88 -13.39 13.67 15.43
N LYS A 89 -13.98 13.61 14.23
CA LYS A 89 -15.35 14.06 13.93
C LYS A 89 -15.91 13.37 12.71
N ASP A 90 -17.22 13.47 12.52
CA ASP A 90 -17.89 13.01 11.29
C ASP A 90 -17.49 13.87 10.09
N GLY A 91 -17.48 13.27 8.90
CA GLY A 91 -17.21 13.99 7.66
C GLY A 91 -16.56 13.10 6.59
N TYR A 92 -16.12 13.74 5.52
CA TYR A 92 -15.31 13.10 4.49
C TYR A 92 -13.84 13.41 4.74
N ILE A 93 -12.98 12.39 4.69
CA ILE A 93 -11.56 12.55 4.98
C ILE A 93 -10.73 12.76 3.73
N ASN A 94 -9.67 13.56 3.88
CA ASN A 94 -8.56 13.61 2.94
C ASN A 94 -7.26 13.37 3.70
N ILE A 95 -6.49 12.37 3.28
CA ILE A 95 -5.20 12.01 3.82
C ILE A 95 -4.14 12.45 2.81
N ASP A 96 -3.31 13.42 3.19
CA ASP A 96 -2.23 13.95 2.37
C ASP A 96 -1.13 12.88 2.21
N ALA A 97 -1.00 12.33 1.02
CA ALA A 97 -0.05 11.25 0.73
C ALA A 97 1.41 11.67 0.93
N TYR A 98 1.78 12.92 0.60
CA TYR A 98 3.13 13.42 0.79
C TYR A 98 3.49 13.52 2.28
N LYS A 99 2.62 14.12 3.08
CA LYS A 99 2.82 14.22 4.53
C LYS A 99 2.85 12.84 5.18
N THR A 100 2.00 11.92 4.71
CA THR A 100 2.00 10.52 5.16
C THR A 100 3.33 9.84 4.86
N GLY A 101 3.89 10.05 3.66
CA GLY A 101 5.20 9.56 3.28
C GLY A 101 6.33 10.11 4.17
N ILE A 102 6.32 11.41 4.49
CA ILE A 102 7.30 12.02 5.41
C ILE A 102 7.15 11.43 6.83
N ALA A 103 5.92 11.27 7.32
CA ALA A 103 5.67 10.66 8.62
C ALA A 103 6.17 9.22 8.69
N SER A 104 6.04 8.44 7.59
CA SER A 104 6.54 7.07 7.53
C SER A 104 8.05 6.98 7.73
N VAL A 105 8.82 7.95 7.21
CA VAL A 105 10.27 8.03 7.46
C VAL A 105 10.57 8.24 8.95
N THR A 106 9.81 9.10 9.62
CA THR A 106 9.92 9.33 11.07
C THR A 106 9.62 8.07 11.87
N LEU A 107 8.65 7.27 11.44
CA LEU A 107 8.30 5.99 12.05
C LEU A 107 9.41 4.93 11.92
N GLY A 108 10.33 5.08 10.96
CA GLY A 108 11.43 4.17 10.69
C GLY A 108 11.26 3.32 9.42
N VAL A 109 10.23 3.59 8.60
CA VAL A 109 9.97 2.86 7.34
C VAL A 109 10.94 3.26 6.23
N GLY A 110 11.46 4.50 6.29
CA GLY A 110 12.36 5.05 5.28
C GLY A 110 13.69 5.53 5.86
N ARG A 111 14.50 6.13 5.02
CA ARG A 111 15.82 6.65 5.35
C ARG A 111 15.89 8.16 5.11
N ASN A 112 16.45 8.91 6.06
CA ASN A 112 16.86 10.30 5.85
C ASN A 112 18.29 10.37 5.27
N LYS A 113 19.13 9.40 5.66
CA LYS A 113 20.53 9.25 5.18
C LYS A 113 20.73 7.82 4.68
N THR A 114 21.67 7.62 3.77
CA THR A 114 22.02 6.30 3.22
C THR A 114 22.45 5.29 4.28
N THR A 115 22.97 5.78 5.41
CA THR A 115 23.44 4.98 6.54
C THR A 115 22.34 4.60 7.54
N ASP A 116 21.13 5.16 7.40
CA ASP A 116 20.03 4.86 8.32
C ASP A 116 19.51 3.43 8.11
N ASN A 117 19.23 2.74 9.21
CA ASN A 117 18.58 1.45 9.18
C ASN A 117 17.07 1.60 9.00
N VAL A 118 16.49 0.75 8.17
CA VAL A 118 15.04 0.63 7.98
C VAL A 118 14.49 -0.42 8.95
N CYS A 119 13.40 -0.10 9.62
CA CYS A 119 12.68 -1.04 10.47
C CYS A 119 11.62 -1.77 9.63
N ALA A 120 11.81 -3.05 9.41
CA ALA A 120 10.90 -3.86 8.58
C ALA A 120 9.50 -4.06 9.22
N ASP A 121 9.41 -3.87 10.54
CA ASP A 121 8.17 -4.06 11.32
C ASP A 121 7.36 -2.76 11.48
N ALA A 122 7.96 -1.61 11.09
CA ALA A 122 7.29 -0.32 11.09
C ALA A 122 6.48 -0.13 9.82
N GLY A 123 5.38 0.64 9.90
CA GLY A 123 4.51 0.89 8.76
C GLY A 123 3.24 1.63 9.12
N ILE A 124 2.43 1.86 8.10
CA ILE A 124 1.10 2.47 8.24
C ILE A 124 0.11 1.61 7.45
N ILE A 125 -0.96 1.18 8.10
CA ILE A 125 -2.08 0.50 7.43
C ILE A 125 -3.23 1.49 7.32
N ILE A 126 -3.66 1.76 6.09
CA ILE A 126 -4.77 2.68 5.80
C ILE A 126 -6.07 1.90 5.93
N LYS A 127 -6.89 2.24 6.94
CA LYS A 127 -8.21 1.63 7.19
C LYS A 127 -9.33 2.36 6.46
N ALA A 128 -9.21 3.67 6.32
CA ALA A 128 -10.18 4.48 5.59
C ALA A 128 -9.49 5.21 4.44
N LYS A 129 -10.00 5.03 3.23
CA LYS A 129 -9.43 5.63 2.00
C LYS A 129 -9.79 7.11 1.90
N ASN A 130 -9.02 7.85 1.10
CA ASN A 130 -9.35 9.23 0.73
C ASN A 130 -10.77 9.34 0.17
N CYS A 131 -11.42 10.46 0.47
CA CYS A 131 -12.79 10.77 0.10
C CYS A 131 -13.85 9.88 0.78
N SER A 132 -13.48 8.94 1.66
CA SER A 132 -14.44 8.14 2.41
C SER A 132 -15.19 8.99 3.43
N LYS A 133 -16.49 8.71 3.59
CA LYS A 133 -17.29 9.22 4.71
C LYS A 133 -16.95 8.41 5.95
N VAL A 134 -16.65 9.11 7.04
CA VAL A 134 -16.32 8.51 8.34
C VAL A 134 -17.17 9.13 9.43
N ASN A 135 -17.39 8.37 10.49
CA ASN A 135 -18.00 8.86 11.73
C ASN A 135 -16.90 9.04 12.77
N LYS A 136 -17.17 9.89 13.76
CA LYS A 136 -16.26 10.05 14.90
C LYS A 136 -15.92 8.71 15.54
N ASN A 137 -14.64 8.49 15.82
CA ASN A 137 -14.01 7.28 16.36
C ASN A 137 -13.84 6.13 15.35
N ASP A 138 -14.23 6.24 14.09
CA ASP A 138 -13.85 5.27 13.08
C ASP A 138 -12.32 5.19 12.94
N GLU A 139 -11.79 4.00 12.74
CA GLU A 139 -10.35 3.80 12.58
C GLU A 139 -9.90 4.28 11.19
N LEU A 140 -8.93 5.19 11.18
CA LEU A 140 -8.38 5.75 9.94
C LEU A 140 -7.06 5.11 9.55
N LEU A 141 -6.13 5.00 10.50
CA LEU A 141 -4.79 4.48 10.27
C LEU A 141 -4.37 3.61 11.47
N GLU A 142 -3.78 2.45 11.20
CA GLU A 142 -2.93 1.74 12.16
C GLU A 142 -1.47 2.14 11.92
N VAL A 143 -0.77 2.50 12.98
CA VAL A 143 0.59 3.06 12.91
C VAL A 143 1.54 2.18 13.71
N TYR A 144 2.63 1.78 13.08
CA TYR A 144 3.70 0.96 13.67
C TYR A 144 5.02 1.69 13.54
N ALA A 145 5.82 1.77 14.61
CA ALA A 145 7.08 2.50 14.62
C ALA A 145 8.22 1.65 15.15
N LYS A 146 9.45 2.07 14.89
CA LYS A 146 10.65 1.40 15.37
C LYS A 146 10.85 1.50 16.89
N ASP A 147 10.35 2.56 17.52
CA ASP A 147 10.43 2.86 18.96
C ASP A 147 9.30 3.82 19.37
N GLU A 148 9.12 4.01 20.68
CA GLU A 148 8.06 4.82 21.27
C GLU A 148 8.17 6.30 20.87
N LYS A 149 9.38 6.86 20.86
CA LYS A 149 9.63 8.25 20.46
C LYS A 149 9.25 8.50 18.99
N SER A 150 9.60 7.56 18.12
CA SER A 150 9.23 7.62 16.71
C SER A 150 7.73 7.45 16.51
N LEU A 151 7.06 6.61 17.33
CA LEU A 151 5.62 6.45 17.31
C LEU A 151 4.91 7.76 17.64
N GLU A 152 5.32 8.42 18.72
CA GLU A 152 4.74 9.71 19.15
C GLU A 152 4.92 10.77 18.06
N ALA A 153 6.16 10.99 17.59
CA ALA A 153 6.47 12.00 16.58
C ALA A 153 5.78 11.73 15.24
N GLY A 154 5.79 10.49 14.76
CA GLY A 154 5.14 10.11 13.52
C GLY A 154 3.62 10.21 13.60
N THR A 155 3.02 9.83 14.72
CA THR A 155 1.57 9.96 14.95
C THR A 155 1.11 11.41 14.91
N GLU A 156 1.85 12.33 15.55
CA GLU A 156 1.55 13.76 15.48
C GLU A 156 1.66 14.33 14.05
N GLN A 157 2.62 13.86 13.26
CA GLN A 157 2.72 14.24 11.84
C GLN A 157 1.55 13.70 11.04
N LEU A 158 1.13 12.44 11.27
CA LEU A 158 0.01 11.81 10.58
C LEU A 158 -1.32 12.50 10.90
N LYS A 159 -1.56 12.89 12.15
CA LYS A 159 -2.75 13.67 12.51
C LYS A 159 -2.85 14.97 11.70
N LYS A 160 -1.71 15.66 11.46
CA LYS A 160 -1.65 16.88 10.61
C LYS A 160 -1.81 16.60 9.11
N ALA A 161 -1.65 15.35 8.68
CA ALA A 161 -1.89 14.94 7.30
C ALA A 161 -3.37 14.70 7.00
N ILE A 162 -4.21 14.52 8.04
CA ILE A 162 -5.64 14.22 7.91
C ILE A 162 -6.46 15.51 8.01
N THR A 163 -7.31 15.73 7.02
CA THR A 163 -8.27 16.84 7.01
C THR A 163 -9.68 16.33 6.78
N TYR A 164 -10.67 17.11 7.18
CA TYR A 164 -12.09 16.74 7.12
C TYR A 164 -12.88 17.76 6.35
N SER A 165 -13.81 17.29 5.52
CA SER A 165 -14.82 18.11 4.82
C SER A 165 -16.23 17.73 5.29
N SER A 166 -17.11 18.71 5.41
CA SER A 166 -18.55 18.47 5.64
C SER A 166 -19.29 18.05 4.38
N THR A 167 -18.70 18.30 3.21
CA THR A 167 -19.26 17.93 1.91
C THR A 167 -18.44 16.81 1.29
N GLU A 168 -19.09 16.01 0.45
CA GLU A 168 -18.44 14.92 -0.29
C GLU A 168 -17.24 15.43 -1.09
N LEU A 169 -16.14 14.72 -0.98
CA LEU A 169 -14.90 14.99 -1.71
C LEU A 169 -14.91 14.23 -3.04
N LYS A 170 -14.49 14.89 -4.10
CA LYS A 170 -14.42 14.26 -5.42
C LYS A 170 -13.21 13.33 -5.50
N HIS A 171 -13.44 12.08 -5.86
CA HIS A 171 -12.37 11.15 -6.19
C HIS A 171 -11.65 11.57 -7.47
N ASN A 172 -10.34 11.59 -7.42
CA ASN A 172 -9.52 11.68 -8.62
C ASN A 172 -9.48 10.31 -9.32
N PRO A 173 -9.45 10.26 -10.66
CA PRO A 173 -9.29 9.00 -11.36
C PRO A 173 -7.90 8.40 -11.04
N LEU A 174 -7.82 7.07 -10.96
CA LEU A 174 -6.54 6.38 -10.74
C LEU A 174 -5.55 6.64 -11.89
N ILE A 175 -6.06 6.76 -13.11
CA ILE A 175 -5.29 7.02 -14.30
C ILE A 175 -5.72 8.36 -14.88
N TYR A 176 -4.84 9.36 -14.82
CA TYR A 176 -5.13 10.70 -15.35
C TYR A 176 -5.02 10.78 -16.86
N LYS A 177 -4.00 10.14 -17.42
CA LYS A 177 -3.70 10.21 -18.86
C LYS A 177 -2.72 9.12 -19.27
N LYS A 178 -2.95 8.54 -20.44
CA LYS A 178 -1.97 7.75 -21.18
C LYS A 178 -1.24 8.68 -22.15
N ILE A 179 0.09 8.63 -22.15
CA ILE A 179 0.95 9.36 -23.08
C ILE A 179 1.50 8.31 -24.06
N SER A 180 1.03 8.39 -25.32
CA SER A 180 1.46 7.52 -26.43
C SER A 180 2.35 8.30 -27.37
#